data_c6ebc44a1184fb54cb18c773423671d3
#
_entry.id   c6ebc44a1184fb54cb18c773423671d3
#
_cell.length_a   1.000
_cell.length_b   1.000
_cell.length_c   1.000
_cell.angle_alpha   90.00
_cell.angle_beta   90.00
_cell.angle_gamma   90.00
#
_symmetry.space_group_name_H-M   'P 1'
#
loop_
_entity.id
_entity.type
_entity.pdbx_description
1 polymer ?
#
loop_
_entity_poly.entity_id
_entity_poly.type
_entity_poly.pdbx_seq_one_letter_code
_entity_poly.pdbx_strand_id
1 'polypeptide(L)'
;GIIKRALIPFGLHHVFYMPFWQTAVGGTMEVAGQMVQGGQNIFFAQLADPNTKHFAVEACRFMTGKYSFMMAGLPGAAYAMYRCAKPEKRKIVGGLLFSAALTSFLTGITEPIEFTFLFIAPGLFILHCGLAGLSFALMHILKICIGTTFSCGLIDFMLYGVLQGQTKSNWMMILPVFAVYAVLYYFVFKFVIEKFDLPTPGRDDDEEEVKLYTKADYQAKKGAANEDTDAPEDPISFMILKGLGGIKNIEDIDCCATRLRITVTDETKVTDQYLKQSGSKGIIKKGTGIQIIYGPQVSVIKSNFEEYVEYYAQHGTDPSKEEEVTPIVSSKEEEKKEIRHGKLVAVATGKVLAMTQAKDEAFATCAMGDGVVIEPEKG
;
A
#
# COMPACT_ATOMS: atom_id res chain seq x y z
N GLY A 1 -7.77 1.28 16.04
CA GLY A 1 -6.99 0.05 15.79
C GLY A 1 -7.76 -0.91 14.90
N ILE A 2 -8.86 -1.47 15.39
CA ILE A 2 -9.66 -2.53 14.71
C ILE A 2 -10.08 -2.11 13.30
N ILE A 3 -10.82 -1.03 13.15
CA ILE A 3 -11.36 -0.57 11.86
C ILE A 3 -10.23 -0.31 10.86
N LYS A 4 -9.13 0.32 11.29
CA LYS A 4 -8.00 0.56 10.41
C LYS A 4 -7.43 -0.74 9.83
N ARG A 5 -7.29 -1.79 10.64
CA ARG A 5 -6.81 -3.10 10.17
C ARG A 5 -7.82 -3.79 9.27
N ALA A 6 -9.10 -3.79 9.64
CA ALA A 6 -10.16 -4.37 8.83
C ALA A 6 -10.28 -3.73 7.41
N LEU A 7 -9.78 -2.52 7.22
CA LEU A 7 -9.78 -1.83 5.92
C LEU A 7 -8.55 -2.13 5.04
N ILE A 8 -7.55 -2.86 5.54
CA ILE A 8 -6.34 -3.23 4.76
C ILE A 8 -6.68 -4.02 3.50
N PRO A 9 -7.55 -5.06 3.52
CA PRO A 9 -7.89 -5.82 2.32
C PRO A 9 -8.45 -4.97 1.18
N PHE A 10 -9.09 -3.86 1.54
CA PHE A 10 -9.72 -2.93 0.59
C PHE A 10 -8.77 -1.79 0.16
N GLY A 11 -7.60 -1.66 0.78
CA GLY A 11 -6.68 -0.54 0.55
C GLY A 11 -7.16 0.81 1.13
N LEU A 12 -8.30 0.83 1.86
CA LEU A 12 -8.93 2.05 2.37
C LEU A 12 -8.37 2.53 3.72
N HIS A 13 -7.45 1.78 4.32
CA HIS A 13 -6.90 2.11 5.64
C HIS A 13 -6.18 3.46 5.67
N HIS A 14 -5.57 3.90 4.55
CA HIS A 14 -4.94 5.22 4.44
C HIS A 14 -5.97 6.35 4.53
N VAL A 15 -7.06 6.25 3.78
CA VAL A 15 -8.15 7.23 3.80
C VAL A 15 -8.77 7.34 5.18
N PHE A 16 -8.89 6.20 5.89
CA PHE A 16 -9.50 6.16 7.22
C PHE A 16 -8.70 6.88 8.30
N TYR A 17 -7.35 6.76 8.32
CA TYR A 17 -6.58 7.35 9.42
C TYR A 17 -6.19 8.82 9.18
N MET A 18 -6.17 9.28 7.92
CA MET A 18 -5.75 10.65 7.59
C MET A 18 -6.55 11.74 8.33
N PRO A 19 -7.89 11.68 8.46
CA PRO A 19 -8.63 12.66 9.24
C PRO A 19 -8.16 12.78 10.70
N PHE A 20 -7.84 11.64 11.35
CA PHE A 20 -7.35 11.64 12.72
C PHE A 20 -5.94 12.21 12.85
N TRP A 21 -5.13 12.12 11.80
CA TRP A 21 -3.77 12.61 11.81
C TRP A 21 -3.65 14.09 11.46
N GLN A 22 -4.48 14.57 10.53
CA GLN A 22 -4.30 15.85 9.86
C GLN A 22 -5.38 16.90 10.17
N THR A 23 -6.54 16.50 10.71
CA THR A 23 -7.66 17.41 10.92
C THR A 23 -8.10 17.48 12.38
N ALA A 24 -9.02 18.40 12.69
CA ALA A 24 -9.62 18.57 14.02
C ALA A 24 -10.28 17.29 14.59
N VAL A 25 -10.62 16.30 13.75
CA VAL A 25 -11.11 14.98 14.19
C VAL A 25 -10.09 14.26 15.09
N GLY A 26 -8.79 14.49 14.86
CA GLY A 26 -7.69 13.97 15.68
C GLY A 26 -7.40 14.75 16.95
N GLY A 27 -8.11 15.85 17.16
CA GLY A 27 -7.95 16.78 18.27
C GLY A 27 -7.38 18.12 17.81
N THR A 28 -7.53 19.12 18.69
CA THR A 28 -6.96 20.46 18.54
C THR A 28 -6.27 20.82 19.85
N MET A 29 -5.05 21.33 19.77
CA MET A 29 -4.24 21.68 20.93
C MET A 29 -3.41 22.93 20.64
N GLU A 30 -3.25 23.78 21.64
CA GLU A 30 -2.30 24.89 21.57
C GLU A 30 -0.87 24.39 21.84
N VAL A 31 0.05 24.64 20.93
CA VAL A 31 1.48 24.33 21.07
C VAL A 31 2.29 25.56 20.66
N ALA A 32 3.16 26.01 21.54
CA ALA A 32 3.99 27.21 21.34
C ALA A 32 3.20 28.46 20.90
N GLY A 33 1.96 28.65 21.45
CA GLY A 33 1.08 29.78 21.14
C GLY A 33 0.30 29.66 19.84
N GLN A 34 0.34 28.51 19.15
CA GLN A 34 -0.41 28.26 17.94
C GLN A 34 -1.40 27.10 18.12
N MET A 35 -2.60 27.27 17.57
CA MET A 35 -3.61 26.20 17.55
C MET A 35 -3.29 25.19 16.45
N VAL A 36 -2.93 23.97 16.82
CA VAL A 36 -2.57 22.88 15.93
C VAL A 36 -3.67 21.82 15.92
N GLN A 37 -4.06 21.34 14.75
CA GLN A 37 -5.10 20.33 14.55
C GLN A 37 -4.51 19.03 14.00
N GLY A 38 -5.05 17.90 14.49
CA GLY A 38 -4.67 16.57 14.06
C GLY A 38 -3.57 15.95 14.93
N GLY A 39 -3.76 14.67 15.29
CA GLY A 39 -2.87 13.99 16.24
C GLY A 39 -1.40 13.97 15.81
N GLN A 40 -1.14 13.75 14.52
CA GLN A 40 0.24 13.73 13.99
C GLN A 40 0.84 15.16 13.96
N ASN A 41 0.07 16.15 13.52
CA ASN A 41 0.53 17.54 13.48
C ASN A 41 0.84 18.06 14.89
N ILE A 42 -0.02 17.75 15.87
CA ILE A 42 0.20 18.11 17.28
C ILE A 42 1.49 17.47 17.78
N PHE A 43 1.72 16.18 17.49
CA PHE A 43 2.94 15.49 17.88
C PHE A 43 4.18 16.17 17.30
N PHE A 44 4.20 16.50 16.01
CA PHE A 44 5.35 17.16 15.38
C PHE A 44 5.56 18.60 15.85
N ALA A 45 4.49 19.34 16.12
CA ALA A 45 4.59 20.65 16.74
C ALA A 45 5.23 20.57 18.14
N GLN A 46 4.79 19.60 18.97
CA GLN A 46 5.40 19.34 20.28
C GLN A 46 6.85 18.85 20.19
N LEU A 47 7.18 18.08 19.15
CA LEU A 47 8.55 17.63 18.90
C LEU A 47 9.48 18.81 18.60
N ALA A 48 9.00 19.80 17.86
CA ALA A 48 9.73 21.00 17.51
C ALA A 48 9.84 22.01 18.66
N ASP A 49 8.92 21.96 19.65
CA ASP A 49 8.91 22.87 20.79
C ASP A 49 9.88 22.39 21.90
N PRO A 50 10.95 23.15 22.19
CA PRO A 50 11.89 22.81 23.26
C PRO A 50 11.27 22.82 24.66
N ASN A 51 10.15 23.53 24.87
CA ASN A 51 9.49 23.63 26.15
C ASN A 51 8.58 22.43 26.45
N THR A 52 8.27 21.59 25.46
CA THR A 52 7.45 20.40 25.63
C THR A 52 8.17 19.39 26.52
N LYS A 53 7.61 19.11 27.70
CA LYS A 53 8.12 18.14 28.67
C LYS A 53 7.63 16.71 28.42
N HIS A 54 6.38 16.58 27.99
CA HIS A 54 5.73 15.29 27.65
C HIS A 54 4.90 15.46 26.39
N PHE A 55 4.90 14.45 25.53
CA PHE A 55 3.99 14.41 24.39
C PHE A 55 2.55 14.14 24.85
N ALA A 56 1.59 14.74 24.18
CA ALA A 56 0.18 14.59 24.51
C ALA A 56 -0.31 13.18 24.20
N VAL A 57 -0.85 12.49 25.21
CA VAL A 57 -1.41 11.14 25.08
C VAL A 57 -2.55 11.11 24.07
N GLU A 58 -3.39 12.16 24.08
CA GLU A 58 -4.52 12.33 23.17
C GLU A 58 -4.10 12.43 21.70
N ALA A 59 -2.98 13.07 21.41
CA ALA A 59 -2.42 13.16 20.06
C ALA A 59 -1.82 11.83 19.61
N CYS A 60 -1.07 11.17 20.51
CA CYS A 60 -0.35 9.92 20.20
C CYS A 60 -1.26 8.67 20.14
N ARG A 61 -2.49 8.72 20.72
CA ARG A 61 -3.42 7.57 20.80
C ARG A 61 -3.76 6.96 19.44
N PHE A 62 -3.67 7.73 18.34
CA PHE A 62 -3.96 7.25 16.98
C PHE A 62 -2.73 6.64 16.28
N MET A 63 -1.55 6.69 16.90
CA MET A 63 -0.27 6.28 16.32
C MET A 63 0.42 5.18 17.12
N THR A 64 0.68 5.40 18.40
CA THR A 64 1.56 4.57 19.25
C THR A 64 1.13 3.11 19.31
N GLY A 65 -0.18 2.82 19.28
CA GLY A 65 -0.69 1.45 19.34
C GLY A 65 -0.25 0.51 18.21
N LYS A 66 0.34 1.05 17.15
CA LYS A 66 0.85 0.22 16.06
C LYS A 66 2.14 -0.52 16.43
N TYR A 67 3.02 0.07 17.23
CA TYR A 67 4.36 -0.45 17.48
C TYR A 67 4.37 -1.87 18.04
N SER A 68 3.54 -2.17 19.04
CA SER A 68 3.60 -3.47 19.74
C SER A 68 3.20 -4.64 18.85
N PHE A 69 2.17 -4.52 18.02
CA PHE A 69 1.82 -5.64 17.17
C PHE A 69 2.65 -5.68 15.88
N MET A 70 3.12 -4.53 15.35
CA MET A 70 3.95 -4.50 14.13
C MET A 70 5.38 -4.98 14.40
N MET A 71 5.99 -4.55 15.52
CA MET A 71 7.37 -4.90 15.84
C MET A 71 7.51 -6.20 16.63
N ALA A 72 6.50 -6.63 17.36
CA ALA A 72 6.58 -7.81 18.20
C ALA A 72 5.51 -8.87 17.88
N GLY A 73 4.25 -8.45 17.74
CA GLY A 73 3.14 -9.35 17.47
C GLY A 73 3.27 -10.12 16.16
N LEU A 74 3.40 -9.40 15.03
CA LEU A 74 3.51 -10.02 13.71
C LEU A 74 4.76 -10.90 13.55
N PRO A 75 5.96 -10.51 14.02
CA PRO A 75 7.09 -11.44 14.12
C PRO A 75 6.78 -12.70 14.94
N GLY A 76 6.03 -12.57 16.05
CA GLY A 76 5.53 -13.71 16.82
C GLY A 76 4.57 -14.61 16.03
N ALA A 77 3.67 -14.02 15.25
CA ALA A 77 2.77 -14.74 14.33
C ALA A 77 3.56 -15.47 13.22
N ALA A 78 4.57 -14.81 12.63
CA ALA A 78 5.45 -15.43 11.63
C ALA A 78 6.17 -16.66 12.21
N TYR A 79 6.68 -16.54 13.42
CA TYR A 79 7.33 -17.67 14.09
C TYR A 79 6.35 -18.80 14.39
N ALA A 80 5.10 -18.49 14.74
CA ALA A 80 4.04 -19.50 14.91
C ALA A 80 3.76 -20.24 13.62
N MET A 81 3.55 -19.52 12.49
CA MET A 81 3.35 -20.11 11.18
C MET A 81 4.53 -20.98 10.74
N TYR A 82 5.77 -20.52 10.94
CA TYR A 82 6.98 -21.31 10.69
C TYR A 82 7.00 -22.62 11.48
N ARG A 83 6.63 -22.58 12.76
CA ARG A 83 6.60 -23.79 13.63
C ARG A 83 5.51 -24.77 13.22
N CYS A 84 4.39 -24.28 12.68
CA CYS A 84 3.27 -25.09 12.17
C CYS A 84 3.53 -25.66 10.77
N ALA A 85 4.49 -25.13 10.01
CA ALA A 85 4.84 -25.61 8.67
C ALA A 85 5.41 -27.05 8.68
N LYS A 86 5.17 -27.80 7.60
CA LYS A 86 5.72 -29.16 7.41
C LYS A 86 7.26 -29.13 7.41
N PRO A 87 7.94 -30.13 8.00
CA PRO A 87 9.40 -30.16 8.12
C PRO A 87 10.12 -29.92 6.78
N GLU A 88 9.60 -30.49 5.69
CA GLU A 88 10.17 -30.44 4.36
C GLU A 88 10.15 -29.02 3.78
N LYS A 89 9.05 -28.29 4.01
CA LYS A 89 8.82 -26.93 3.49
C LYS A 89 9.38 -25.84 4.43
N ARG A 90 9.76 -26.22 5.65
CA ARG A 90 10.15 -25.26 6.71
C ARG A 90 11.33 -24.36 6.35
N LYS A 91 12.29 -24.88 5.57
CA LYS A 91 13.47 -24.10 5.16
C LYS A 91 13.11 -22.94 4.22
N ILE A 92 12.23 -23.19 3.25
CA ILE A 92 11.78 -22.19 2.24
C ILE A 92 10.86 -21.19 2.91
N VAL A 93 9.82 -21.67 3.62
CA VAL A 93 8.85 -20.84 4.34
C VAL A 93 9.55 -19.98 5.40
N GLY A 94 10.56 -20.51 6.06
CA GLY A 94 11.32 -19.79 7.08
C GLY A 94 12.00 -18.55 6.54
N GLY A 95 12.60 -18.63 5.36
CA GLY A 95 13.21 -17.47 4.69
C GLY A 95 12.18 -16.39 4.35
N LEU A 96 11.04 -16.79 3.76
CA LEU A 96 9.96 -15.88 3.38
C LEU A 96 9.33 -15.20 4.62
N LEU A 97 8.94 -15.97 5.62
CA LEU A 97 8.35 -15.44 6.85
C LEU A 97 9.31 -14.57 7.65
N PHE A 98 10.60 -14.93 7.70
CA PHE A 98 11.63 -14.11 8.33
C PHE A 98 11.79 -12.76 7.61
N SER A 99 11.86 -12.75 6.27
CA SER A 99 11.95 -11.52 5.49
C SER A 99 10.75 -10.61 5.72
N ALA A 100 9.53 -11.17 5.68
CA ALA A 100 8.30 -10.43 5.94
C ALA A 100 8.23 -9.89 7.39
N ALA A 101 8.65 -10.68 8.37
CA ALA A 101 8.73 -10.28 9.78
C ALA A 101 9.78 -9.19 10.00
N LEU A 102 10.94 -9.29 9.36
CA LEU A 102 12.01 -8.28 9.42
C LEU A 102 11.54 -6.96 8.80
N THR A 103 10.85 -7.02 7.66
CA THR A 103 10.23 -5.84 7.02
C THR A 103 9.24 -5.16 7.96
N SER A 104 8.32 -5.92 8.57
CA SER A 104 7.38 -5.38 9.56
C SER A 104 8.11 -4.75 10.76
N PHE A 105 9.15 -5.39 11.28
CA PHE A 105 9.92 -4.90 12.42
C PHE A 105 10.70 -3.63 12.10
N LEU A 106 11.45 -3.60 10.98
CA LEU A 106 12.32 -2.49 10.65
C LEU A 106 11.54 -1.27 10.14
N THR A 107 10.67 -1.49 9.17
CA THR A 107 9.98 -0.40 8.45
C THR A 107 8.54 -0.17 8.91
N GLY A 108 7.90 -1.17 9.54
CA GLY A 108 6.48 -1.14 9.89
C GLY A 108 5.55 -1.41 8.69
N ILE A 109 6.07 -1.91 7.57
CA ILE A 109 5.26 -2.38 6.43
C ILE A 109 4.81 -3.79 6.73
N THR A 110 3.51 -4.00 6.92
CA THR A 110 2.95 -5.24 7.44
C THR A 110 2.24 -6.10 6.40
N GLU A 111 1.95 -5.52 5.23
CA GLU A 111 1.25 -6.19 4.15
C GLU A 111 1.87 -7.54 3.75
N PRO A 112 3.19 -7.69 3.60
CA PRO A 112 3.78 -8.97 3.22
C PRO A 112 3.49 -10.10 4.20
N ILE A 113 3.45 -9.82 5.49
CA ILE A 113 3.14 -10.83 6.51
C ILE A 113 1.62 -10.98 6.72
N GLU A 114 0.86 -9.90 6.69
CA GLU A 114 -0.60 -9.95 6.88
C GLU A 114 -1.29 -10.71 5.74
N PHE A 115 -0.83 -10.56 4.51
CA PHE A 115 -1.40 -11.26 3.35
C PHE A 115 -1.16 -12.77 3.40
N THR A 116 -0.13 -13.26 4.09
CA THR A 116 0.09 -14.71 4.26
C THR A 116 -1.05 -15.42 4.99
N PHE A 117 -1.82 -14.71 5.80
CA PHE A 117 -2.95 -15.29 6.53
C PHE A 117 -4.30 -14.59 6.26
N LEU A 118 -4.29 -13.36 5.73
CA LEU A 118 -5.52 -12.62 5.43
C LEU A 118 -6.45 -13.37 4.47
N PHE A 119 -5.89 -13.87 3.37
CA PHE A 119 -6.67 -14.50 2.30
C PHE A 119 -6.91 -15.99 2.52
N ILE A 120 -6.00 -16.65 3.20
CA ILE A 120 -6.03 -18.10 3.42
C ILE A 120 -6.82 -18.44 4.69
N ALA A 121 -6.65 -17.64 5.72
CA ALA A 121 -7.23 -17.86 7.04
C ALA A 121 -7.87 -16.57 7.59
N PRO A 122 -8.99 -16.08 7.03
CA PRO A 122 -9.63 -14.81 7.42
C PRO A 122 -9.94 -14.72 8.92
N GLY A 123 -10.20 -15.84 9.58
CA GLY A 123 -10.39 -15.92 11.03
C GLY A 123 -9.17 -15.44 11.83
N LEU A 124 -7.94 -15.76 11.37
CA LEU A 124 -6.71 -15.25 11.97
C LEU A 124 -6.58 -13.74 11.78
N PHE A 125 -7.02 -13.23 10.64
CA PHE A 125 -6.99 -11.79 10.40
C PHE A 125 -7.98 -11.03 11.28
N ILE A 126 -9.19 -11.55 11.50
CA ILE A 126 -10.15 -10.97 12.44
C ILE A 126 -9.58 -10.94 13.85
N LEU A 127 -8.94 -12.03 14.28
CA LEU A 127 -8.26 -12.11 15.55
C LEU A 127 -7.13 -11.08 15.67
N HIS A 128 -6.31 -10.94 14.60
CA HIS A 128 -5.26 -9.92 14.52
C HIS A 128 -5.85 -8.50 14.65
N CYS A 129 -6.97 -8.20 13.99
CA CYS A 129 -7.65 -6.91 14.13
C CYS A 129 -8.04 -6.62 15.58
N GLY A 130 -8.55 -7.64 16.30
CA GLY A 130 -8.89 -7.54 17.72
C GLY A 130 -7.66 -7.25 18.59
N LEU A 131 -6.58 -8.00 18.42
CA LEU A 131 -5.31 -7.82 19.15
C LEU A 131 -4.68 -6.44 18.83
N ALA A 132 -4.76 -5.99 17.59
CA ALA A 132 -4.32 -4.65 17.22
C ALA A 132 -5.14 -3.56 17.93
N GLY A 133 -6.47 -3.73 18.03
CA GLY A 133 -7.31 -2.81 18.80
C GLY A 133 -6.93 -2.74 20.27
N LEU A 134 -6.68 -3.89 20.88
CA LEU A 134 -6.22 -4.00 22.28
C LEU A 134 -4.88 -3.28 22.48
N SER A 135 -3.96 -3.36 21.52
CA SER A 135 -2.70 -2.64 21.54
C SER A 135 -2.88 -1.13 21.64
N PHE A 136 -3.78 -0.54 20.86
CA PHE A 136 -4.07 0.90 20.95
C PHE A 136 -4.61 1.30 22.32
N ALA A 137 -5.52 0.50 22.89
CA ALA A 137 -6.04 0.75 24.23
C ALA A 137 -4.94 0.67 25.29
N LEU A 138 -4.10 -0.36 25.23
CA LEU A 138 -3.02 -0.57 26.18
C LEU A 138 -1.98 0.55 26.16
N MET A 139 -1.57 1.00 24.97
CA MET A 139 -0.64 2.13 24.84
C MET A 139 -1.19 3.41 25.43
N HIS A 140 -2.49 3.66 25.22
CA HIS A 140 -3.15 4.83 25.80
C HIS A 140 -3.21 4.76 27.33
N ILE A 141 -3.57 3.60 27.89
CA ILE A 141 -3.64 3.37 29.36
C ILE A 141 -2.25 3.55 30.00
N LEU A 142 -1.19 3.03 29.36
CA LEU A 142 0.18 3.14 29.82
C LEU A 142 0.80 4.52 29.53
N LYS A 143 0.07 5.43 28.91
CA LYS A 143 0.52 6.79 28.56
C LYS A 143 1.83 6.80 27.76
N ILE A 144 1.98 5.84 26.85
CA ILE A 144 3.13 5.77 25.94
C ILE A 144 2.84 6.65 24.71
N CYS A 145 3.75 7.58 24.43
CA CYS A 145 3.56 8.61 23.41
C CYS A 145 4.70 8.58 22.40
N ILE A 146 4.56 7.79 21.35
CA ILE A 146 5.53 7.68 20.27
C ILE A 146 4.81 8.04 18.97
N GLY A 147 5.31 9.08 18.31
CA GLY A 147 4.77 9.50 17.01
C GLY A 147 5.20 8.59 15.87
N THR A 148 4.78 8.91 14.68
CA THR A 148 5.15 8.20 13.46
C THR A 148 5.09 9.16 12.27
N THR A 149 5.98 8.99 11.32
CA THR A 149 5.88 9.66 10.02
C THR A 149 4.92 8.94 9.10
N PHE A 150 5.21 7.69 8.77
CA PHE A 150 4.46 6.90 7.81
C PHE A 150 4.03 5.55 8.38
N SER A 151 4.97 4.77 8.91
CA SER A 151 4.73 3.45 9.49
C SER A 151 5.47 3.35 10.83
N CYS A 152 5.10 2.41 11.68
CA CYS A 152 5.59 2.28 13.04
C CYS A 152 6.58 1.11 13.17
N GLY A 153 7.71 1.19 12.48
CA GLY A 153 8.82 0.25 12.59
C GLY A 153 9.91 0.75 13.55
N LEU A 154 11.02 0.02 13.59
CA LEU A 154 12.18 0.33 14.43
C LEU A 154 12.72 1.73 14.15
N ILE A 155 12.71 2.18 12.90
CA ILE A 155 13.22 3.51 12.51
C ILE A 155 12.43 4.59 13.23
N ASP A 156 11.09 4.61 13.10
CA ASP A 156 10.23 5.58 13.78
C ASP A 156 10.31 5.44 15.30
N PHE A 157 10.41 4.20 15.80
CA PHE A 157 10.57 3.93 17.24
C PHE A 157 11.83 4.58 17.81
N MET A 158 12.95 4.46 17.11
CA MET A 158 14.22 5.09 17.52
C MET A 158 14.11 6.62 17.47
N LEU A 159 13.61 7.18 16.37
CA LEU A 159 13.56 8.63 16.15
C LEU A 159 12.58 9.34 17.09
N TYR A 160 11.38 8.78 17.26
CA TYR A 160 10.26 9.44 17.95
C TYR A 160 9.98 8.88 19.36
N GLY A 161 10.61 7.77 19.72
CA GLY A 161 10.53 7.17 21.05
C GLY A 161 11.85 7.34 21.80
N VAL A 162 12.86 6.58 21.43
CA VAL A 162 14.12 6.44 22.18
C VAL A 162 14.90 7.75 22.21
N LEU A 163 15.14 8.39 21.07
CA LEU A 163 15.92 9.63 20.97
C LEU A 163 15.24 10.83 21.64
N GLN A 164 13.90 10.77 21.83
CA GLN A 164 13.17 11.83 22.56
C GLN A 164 13.26 11.68 24.07
N GLY A 165 13.77 10.56 24.55
CA GLY A 165 13.98 10.27 25.96
C GLY A 165 12.72 9.79 26.69
N GLN A 166 12.96 9.15 27.83
CA GLN A 166 11.91 8.52 28.65
C GLN A 166 10.85 9.52 29.15
N THR A 167 11.29 10.72 29.49
CA THR A 167 10.41 11.76 30.05
C THR A 167 9.36 12.22 29.05
N LYS A 168 9.74 12.39 27.76
CA LYS A 168 8.82 12.89 26.72
C LYS A 168 7.91 11.79 26.20
N SER A 169 8.45 10.60 25.94
CA SER A 169 7.74 9.53 25.19
C SER A 169 7.25 8.36 26.03
N ASN A 170 7.79 8.16 27.23
CA ASN A 170 7.56 6.99 28.08
C ASN A 170 7.87 5.64 27.36
N TRP A 171 8.86 5.64 26.46
CA TRP A 171 9.13 4.54 25.56
C TRP A 171 9.57 3.24 26.24
N MET A 172 10.23 3.31 27.42
CA MET A 172 10.68 2.09 28.11
C MET A 172 9.53 1.17 28.51
N MET A 173 8.34 1.75 28.77
CA MET A 173 7.16 0.98 29.11
C MET A 173 6.61 0.13 27.96
N ILE A 174 7.04 0.36 26.71
CA ILE A 174 6.65 -0.49 25.58
C ILE A 174 7.42 -1.81 25.52
N LEU A 175 8.64 -1.87 26.07
CA LEU A 175 9.48 -3.07 26.01
C LEU A 175 8.82 -4.31 26.64
N PRO A 176 8.29 -4.24 27.88
CA PRO A 176 7.52 -5.37 28.41
C PRO A 176 6.28 -5.69 27.58
N VAL A 177 5.64 -4.70 26.98
CA VAL A 177 4.50 -4.93 26.07
C VAL A 177 4.93 -5.67 24.81
N PHE A 178 6.10 -5.35 24.25
CA PHE A 178 6.67 -6.11 23.11
C PHE A 178 6.85 -7.59 23.45
N ALA A 179 7.41 -7.89 24.63
CA ALA A 179 7.59 -9.28 25.06
C ALA A 179 6.23 -10.00 25.20
N VAL A 180 5.26 -9.35 25.84
CA VAL A 180 3.90 -9.92 25.99
C VAL A 180 3.24 -10.14 24.63
N TYR A 181 3.33 -9.17 23.71
CA TYR A 181 2.72 -9.29 22.38
C TYR A 181 3.39 -10.35 21.51
N ALA A 182 4.70 -10.49 21.55
CA ALA A 182 5.40 -11.55 20.84
C ALA A 182 4.93 -12.95 21.31
N VAL A 183 4.87 -13.16 22.63
CA VAL A 183 4.41 -14.41 23.22
C VAL A 183 2.93 -14.67 22.97
N LEU A 184 2.08 -13.64 23.15
CA LEU A 184 0.65 -13.73 22.93
C LEU A 184 0.33 -14.12 21.47
N TYR A 185 0.93 -13.42 20.49
CA TYR A 185 0.72 -13.74 19.07
C TYR A 185 1.21 -15.13 18.72
N TYR A 186 2.39 -15.52 19.22
CA TYR A 186 2.92 -16.87 19.00
C TYR A 186 1.95 -17.97 19.45
N PHE A 187 1.51 -17.91 20.69
CA PHE A 187 0.64 -18.97 21.24
C PHE A 187 -0.76 -18.94 20.64
N VAL A 188 -1.33 -17.76 20.46
CA VAL A 188 -2.68 -17.61 19.90
C VAL A 188 -2.71 -18.06 18.45
N PHE A 189 -1.77 -17.63 17.62
CA PHE A 189 -1.69 -18.05 16.22
C PHE A 189 -1.42 -19.54 16.11
N LYS A 190 -0.44 -20.07 16.87
CA LYS A 190 -0.15 -21.51 16.87
C LYS A 190 -1.37 -22.33 17.26
N PHE A 191 -2.06 -21.97 18.36
CA PHE A 191 -3.24 -22.68 18.83
C PHE A 191 -4.37 -22.66 17.78
N VAL A 192 -4.65 -21.52 17.17
CA VAL A 192 -5.73 -21.39 16.17
C VAL A 192 -5.37 -22.15 14.88
N ILE A 193 -4.12 -22.06 14.42
CA ILE A 193 -3.66 -22.78 13.22
C ILE A 193 -3.78 -24.30 13.43
N GLU A 194 -3.29 -24.80 14.58
CA GLU A 194 -3.32 -26.24 14.88
C GLU A 194 -4.75 -26.74 15.13
N LYS A 195 -5.58 -25.99 15.88
CA LYS A 195 -6.95 -26.40 16.24
C LYS A 195 -7.91 -26.44 15.05
N PHE A 196 -7.79 -25.49 14.13
CA PHE A 196 -8.69 -25.39 12.97
C PHE A 196 -8.04 -25.89 11.69
N ASP A 197 -6.85 -26.49 11.78
CA ASP A 197 -6.06 -27.01 10.65
C ASP A 197 -5.98 -26.03 9.48
N LEU A 198 -5.62 -24.77 9.77
CA LEU A 198 -5.61 -23.70 8.78
C LEU A 198 -4.44 -23.87 7.80
N PRO A 199 -4.68 -23.71 6.49
CA PRO A 199 -3.67 -23.87 5.44
C PRO A 199 -2.74 -22.65 5.36
N THR A 200 -1.99 -22.38 6.45
CA THR A 200 -0.98 -21.32 6.47
C THR A 200 0.27 -21.75 5.69
N PRO A 201 1.16 -20.78 5.27
CA PRO A 201 2.30 -21.10 4.43
C PRO A 201 3.10 -22.31 4.87
N GLY A 202 3.30 -23.28 3.96
CA GLY A 202 4.03 -24.52 4.21
C GLY A 202 3.23 -25.63 4.90
N ARG A 203 1.92 -25.50 5.08
CA ARG A 203 1.01 -26.56 5.54
C ARG A 203 0.30 -27.27 4.39
N ASP A 204 0.24 -26.63 3.21
CA ASP A 204 -0.41 -27.20 2.03
C ASP A 204 0.29 -28.48 1.57
N ASP A 205 -0.50 -29.44 1.01
CA ASP A 205 -0.01 -30.70 0.46
C ASP A 205 0.51 -30.53 -0.99
N ASP A 206 0.15 -29.44 -1.65
CA ASP A 206 0.54 -29.18 -3.03
C ASP A 206 2.05 -28.95 -3.16
N GLU A 207 2.65 -29.54 -4.22
CA GLU A 207 4.06 -29.34 -4.60
C GLU A 207 4.35 -27.94 -5.18
N GLU A 208 3.31 -27.07 -5.24
CA GLU A 208 3.48 -25.70 -5.70
C GLU A 208 4.51 -24.96 -4.84
N GLU A 209 5.33 -24.15 -5.47
CA GLU A 209 6.32 -23.29 -4.82
C GLU A 209 5.68 -22.47 -3.70
N VAL A 210 6.28 -22.50 -2.53
CA VAL A 210 5.82 -21.73 -1.39
C VAL A 210 6.01 -20.25 -1.70
N LYS A 211 4.94 -19.58 -2.11
CA LYS A 211 4.91 -18.14 -2.38
C LYS A 211 4.26 -17.37 -1.23
N LEU A 212 4.69 -16.15 -1.00
CA LEU A 212 3.92 -15.19 -0.20
C LEU A 212 2.74 -14.74 -1.05
N TYR A 213 1.53 -15.09 -0.63
CA TYR A 213 0.31 -14.68 -1.33
C TYR A 213 0.20 -13.15 -1.34
N THR A 214 0.02 -12.60 -2.53
CA THR A 214 -0.24 -11.17 -2.72
C THR A 214 -1.74 -10.93 -2.95
N LYS A 215 -2.14 -9.67 -2.93
CA LYS A 215 -3.52 -9.29 -3.29
C LYS A 215 -3.86 -9.72 -4.73
N ALA A 216 -2.86 -9.73 -5.62
CA ALA A 216 -2.99 -10.20 -7.00
C ALA A 216 -3.30 -11.69 -7.07
N ASP A 217 -2.61 -12.53 -6.28
CA ASP A 217 -2.86 -13.99 -6.20
C ASP A 217 -4.30 -14.31 -5.76
N TYR A 218 -4.86 -13.52 -4.83
CA TYR A 218 -6.25 -13.70 -4.42
C TYR A 218 -7.25 -13.29 -5.49
N GLN A 219 -6.97 -12.22 -6.25
CA GLN A 219 -7.82 -11.80 -7.35
C GLN A 219 -7.76 -12.78 -8.51
N ALA A 220 -6.60 -13.35 -8.80
CA ALA A 220 -6.43 -14.43 -9.77
C ALA A 220 -7.22 -15.69 -9.38
N LYS A 221 -7.16 -16.14 -8.12
CA LYS A 221 -7.98 -17.28 -7.63
C LYS A 221 -9.49 -17.02 -7.71
N LYS A 222 -9.93 -15.78 -7.60
CA LYS A 222 -11.35 -15.42 -7.72
C LYS A 222 -11.83 -15.32 -9.17
N GLY A 223 -10.91 -15.04 -10.11
CA GLY A 223 -11.13 -15.08 -11.56
C GLY A 223 -11.05 -16.48 -12.16
N ALA A 224 -10.28 -17.39 -11.55
CA ALA A 224 -10.03 -18.76 -12.03
C ALA A 224 -11.14 -19.79 -11.69
N ALA A 225 -12.37 -19.33 -11.42
CA ALA A 225 -13.53 -20.22 -11.35
C ALA A 225 -14.08 -20.59 -12.75
N ASN A 226 -13.38 -20.27 -13.85
CA ASN A 226 -13.70 -20.70 -15.22
C ASN A 226 -12.41 -21.02 -15.99
N GLU A 227 -12.19 -22.33 -16.17
CA GLU A 227 -11.54 -23.08 -17.25
C GLU A 227 -10.13 -22.72 -17.75
N ASP A 228 -9.24 -23.72 -17.59
CA ASP A 228 -8.15 -24.19 -18.48
C ASP A 228 -7.67 -23.26 -19.61
N THR A 229 -6.77 -22.32 -19.27
CA THR A 229 -5.63 -21.95 -20.15
C THR A 229 -4.55 -21.30 -19.31
N ASP A 230 -3.32 -21.84 -19.34
CA ASP A 230 -2.15 -21.46 -18.52
C ASP A 230 -1.53 -20.08 -18.86
N ALA A 231 -2.08 -19.32 -19.81
CA ALA A 231 -1.56 -18.03 -20.23
C ALA A 231 -2.34 -16.86 -19.55
N PRO A 232 -1.67 -15.86 -18.95
CA PRO A 232 -2.35 -14.71 -18.38
C PRO A 232 -3.02 -13.88 -19.47
N GLU A 233 -4.35 -13.91 -19.54
CA GLU A 233 -5.14 -13.03 -20.41
C GLU A 233 -5.33 -11.67 -19.74
N ASP A 234 -4.39 -10.75 -19.94
CA ASP A 234 -4.57 -9.34 -19.55
C ASP A 234 -4.49 -8.43 -20.78
N PRO A 235 -5.65 -7.98 -21.31
CA PRO A 235 -5.68 -7.11 -22.48
C PRO A 235 -4.94 -5.78 -22.27
N ILE A 236 -4.87 -5.27 -21.04
CA ILE A 236 -4.17 -4.02 -20.72
C ILE A 236 -2.67 -4.25 -20.83
N SER A 237 -2.15 -5.29 -20.21
CA SER A 237 -0.73 -5.65 -20.27
C SER A 237 -0.29 -5.99 -21.68
N PHE A 238 -1.13 -6.69 -22.46
CA PHE A 238 -0.88 -6.94 -23.88
C PHE A 238 -0.74 -5.65 -24.69
N MET A 239 -1.65 -4.69 -24.51
CA MET A 239 -1.60 -3.40 -25.21
C MET A 239 -0.39 -2.57 -24.79
N ILE A 240 -0.01 -2.60 -23.51
CA ILE A 240 1.20 -1.94 -23.02
C ILE A 240 2.42 -2.57 -23.67
N LEU A 241 2.53 -3.89 -23.66
CA LEU A 241 3.67 -4.61 -24.24
C LEU A 241 3.81 -4.34 -25.75
N LYS A 242 2.70 -4.41 -26.48
CA LYS A 242 2.66 -4.11 -27.91
C LYS A 242 3.01 -2.64 -28.19
N GLY A 243 2.54 -1.72 -27.35
CA GLY A 243 2.83 -0.30 -27.44
C GLY A 243 4.29 0.05 -27.12
N LEU A 244 4.97 -0.77 -26.33
CA LEU A 244 6.39 -0.59 -26.00
C LEU A 244 7.35 -1.28 -27.00
N GLY A 245 6.82 -2.05 -27.97
CA GLY A 245 7.63 -2.71 -29.00
C GLY A 245 8.14 -4.10 -28.60
N GLY A 246 7.46 -4.76 -27.64
CA GLY A 246 7.74 -6.14 -27.22
C GLY A 246 8.70 -6.28 -26.04
N ILE A 247 8.77 -7.51 -25.52
CA ILE A 247 9.53 -7.83 -24.29
C ILE A 247 11.01 -7.40 -24.40
N LYS A 248 11.65 -7.64 -25.53
CA LYS A 248 13.08 -7.34 -25.74
C LYS A 248 13.41 -5.85 -25.73
N ASN A 249 12.39 -4.98 -25.81
CA ASN A 249 12.57 -3.54 -25.77
C ASN A 249 12.43 -2.96 -24.36
N ILE A 250 12.07 -3.75 -23.36
CA ILE A 250 11.88 -3.32 -21.99
C ILE A 250 13.14 -3.63 -21.17
N GLU A 251 13.72 -2.61 -20.54
CA GLU A 251 14.89 -2.74 -19.65
C GLU A 251 14.47 -2.69 -18.18
N ASP A 252 13.52 -1.80 -17.82
CA ASP A 252 13.09 -1.60 -16.44
C ASP A 252 11.63 -1.19 -16.37
N ILE A 253 10.93 -1.63 -15.32
CA ILE A 253 9.51 -1.33 -15.06
C ILE A 253 9.38 -0.80 -13.63
N ASP A 254 9.00 0.48 -13.48
CA ASP A 254 8.74 1.13 -12.21
C ASP A 254 7.43 1.93 -12.25
N CYS A 255 6.97 2.44 -11.13
CA CYS A 255 5.86 3.36 -11.08
C CYS A 255 5.99 4.39 -9.95
N CYS A 256 5.34 5.53 -10.12
CA CYS A 256 5.04 6.45 -9.02
C CYS A 256 3.53 6.41 -8.71
N ALA A 257 3.03 7.32 -7.90
CA ALA A 257 1.63 7.31 -7.44
C ALA A 257 0.57 7.30 -8.57
N THR A 258 0.91 7.78 -9.79
CA THR A 258 -0.04 7.94 -10.90
C THR A 258 0.49 7.53 -12.26
N ARG A 259 1.79 7.21 -12.39
CA ARG A 259 2.46 6.97 -13.69
C ARG A 259 3.24 5.66 -13.65
N LEU A 260 3.04 4.83 -14.66
CA LEU A 260 3.92 3.72 -14.97
C LEU A 260 5.16 4.29 -15.66
N ARG A 261 6.34 3.93 -15.19
CA ARG A 261 7.65 4.39 -15.70
C ARG A 261 8.37 3.19 -16.27
N ILE A 262 8.72 3.27 -17.53
CA ILE A 262 9.37 2.18 -18.22
C ILE A 262 10.60 2.74 -18.93
N THR A 263 11.72 2.03 -18.79
CA THR A 263 12.92 2.29 -19.58
C THR A 263 12.94 1.31 -20.75
N VAL A 264 13.05 1.84 -21.96
CA VAL A 264 13.13 1.03 -23.18
C VAL A 264 14.52 1.12 -23.81
N THR A 265 14.95 0.07 -24.50
CA THR A 265 16.21 0.04 -25.22
C THR A 265 16.18 0.94 -26.47
N ASP A 266 15.03 0.97 -27.18
CA ASP A 266 14.86 1.67 -28.45
C ASP A 266 13.50 2.41 -28.45
N GLU A 267 13.55 3.73 -28.32
CA GLU A 267 12.37 4.60 -28.30
C GLU A 267 11.59 4.63 -29.61
N THR A 268 12.24 4.30 -30.73
CA THR A 268 11.59 4.33 -32.06
C THR A 268 10.55 3.22 -32.24
N LYS A 269 10.62 2.17 -31.41
CA LYS A 269 9.65 1.05 -31.40
C LYS A 269 8.40 1.36 -30.59
N VAL A 270 8.37 2.46 -29.86
CA VAL A 270 7.25 2.80 -28.97
C VAL A 270 6.12 3.44 -29.77
N THR A 271 4.95 2.78 -29.76
CA THR A 271 3.75 3.18 -30.50
C THR A 271 2.67 3.68 -29.56
N ASP A 272 2.38 4.98 -29.61
CA ASP A 272 1.41 5.65 -28.73
C ASP A 272 -0.02 5.12 -28.87
N GLN A 273 -0.39 4.64 -30.05
CA GLN A 273 -1.71 4.13 -30.33
C GLN A 273 -2.12 3.01 -29.37
N TYR A 274 -1.26 1.99 -29.20
CA TYR A 274 -1.53 0.86 -28.30
C TYR A 274 -1.50 1.29 -26.83
N LEU A 275 -0.58 2.19 -26.46
CA LEU A 275 -0.52 2.73 -25.11
C LEU A 275 -1.77 3.55 -24.73
N LYS A 276 -2.39 4.25 -25.68
CA LYS A 276 -3.69 4.92 -25.47
C LYS A 276 -4.83 3.92 -25.38
N GLN A 277 -4.82 2.86 -26.17
CA GLN A 277 -5.82 1.79 -26.12
C GLN A 277 -5.79 1.01 -24.81
N SER A 278 -4.65 0.96 -24.09
CA SER A 278 -4.55 0.35 -22.77
C SER A 278 -5.29 1.15 -21.67
N GLY A 279 -5.95 2.26 -22.02
CA GLY A 279 -6.66 3.11 -21.05
C GLY A 279 -5.80 4.18 -20.41
N SER A 280 -4.61 4.48 -20.96
CA SER A 280 -3.77 5.57 -20.46
C SER A 280 -4.41 6.92 -20.70
N LYS A 281 -4.24 7.83 -19.72
CA LYS A 281 -4.72 9.21 -19.79
C LYS A 281 -3.73 10.17 -20.45
N GLY A 282 -2.48 9.72 -20.63
CA GLY A 282 -1.43 10.49 -21.30
C GLY A 282 -0.11 9.72 -21.30
N ILE A 283 0.79 10.09 -22.22
CA ILE A 283 2.08 9.47 -22.41
C ILE A 283 3.13 10.57 -22.50
N ILE A 284 4.21 10.47 -21.73
CA ILE A 284 5.34 11.38 -21.75
C ILE A 284 6.58 10.58 -22.11
N LYS A 285 7.29 10.99 -23.16
CA LYS A 285 8.53 10.38 -23.63
C LYS A 285 9.71 11.31 -23.36
N LYS A 286 10.76 10.79 -22.76
CA LYS A 286 12.04 11.50 -22.55
C LYS A 286 13.19 10.57 -22.90
N GLY A 287 13.59 10.55 -24.19
CA GLY A 287 14.52 9.56 -24.69
C GLY A 287 13.99 8.16 -24.41
N THR A 288 14.82 7.27 -23.88
CA THR A 288 14.45 5.89 -23.54
C THR A 288 13.47 5.78 -22.35
N GLY A 289 13.21 6.85 -21.61
CA GLY A 289 12.27 6.86 -20.47
C GLY A 289 10.83 7.18 -20.90
N ILE A 290 9.94 6.21 -20.78
CA ILE A 290 8.51 6.31 -21.13
C ILE A 290 7.68 6.38 -19.84
N GLN A 291 6.83 7.39 -19.71
CA GLN A 291 5.90 7.52 -18.60
C GLN A 291 4.47 7.46 -19.11
N ILE A 292 3.69 6.50 -18.62
CA ILE A 292 2.31 6.26 -19.03
C ILE A 292 1.41 6.58 -17.85
N ILE A 293 0.46 7.52 -18.00
CA ILE A 293 -0.38 8.04 -16.93
C ILE A 293 -1.65 7.22 -16.83
N TYR A 294 -1.80 6.47 -15.72
CA TYR A 294 -3.02 5.70 -15.42
C TYR A 294 -3.81 6.24 -14.24
N GLY A 295 -3.18 7.11 -13.40
CA GLY A 295 -3.78 7.58 -12.16
C GLY A 295 -3.57 6.61 -10.99
N PRO A 296 -4.45 6.65 -9.94
CA PRO A 296 -4.24 5.92 -8.67
C PRO A 296 -4.14 4.40 -8.80
N GLN A 297 -4.60 3.82 -9.89
CA GLN A 297 -4.58 2.37 -10.13
C GLN A 297 -3.26 1.87 -10.77
N VAL A 298 -2.30 2.74 -10.96
CA VAL A 298 -1.03 2.41 -11.65
C VAL A 298 -0.24 1.29 -10.98
N SER A 299 -0.28 1.18 -9.66
CA SER A 299 0.41 0.11 -8.94
C SER A 299 -0.15 -1.28 -9.25
N VAL A 300 -1.46 -1.39 -9.48
CA VAL A 300 -2.11 -2.64 -9.90
C VAL A 300 -1.72 -2.97 -11.34
N ILE A 301 -1.76 -1.95 -12.23
CA ILE A 301 -1.37 -2.12 -13.64
C ILE A 301 0.10 -2.53 -13.74
N LYS A 302 0.99 -1.94 -12.93
CA LYS A 302 2.41 -2.32 -12.87
C LYS A 302 2.56 -3.79 -12.50
N SER A 303 1.91 -4.22 -11.42
CA SER A 303 2.02 -5.61 -10.94
C SER A 303 1.53 -6.61 -11.98
N ASN A 304 0.39 -6.35 -12.62
CA ASN A 304 -0.14 -7.22 -13.67
C ASN A 304 0.78 -7.24 -14.89
N PHE A 305 1.33 -6.09 -15.25
CA PHE A 305 2.23 -5.98 -16.40
C PHE A 305 3.58 -6.66 -16.17
N GLU A 306 4.14 -6.56 -14.97
CA GLU A 306 5.37 -7.29 -14.59
C GLU A 306 5.15 -8.80 -14.67
N GLU A 307 4.04 -9.31 -14.11
CA GLU A 307 3.68 -10.72 -14.17
C GLU A 307 3.49 -11.20 -15.62
N TYR A 308 2.80 -10.40 -16.44
CA TYR A 308 2.59 -10.67 -17.85
C TYR A 308 3.92 -10.77 -18.63
N VAL A 309 4.81 -9.81 -18.44
CA VAL A 309 6.12 -9.78 -19.09
C VAL A 309 6.99 -10.95 -18.62
N GLU A 310 7.00 -11.24 -17.32
CA GLU A 310 7.77 -12.34 -16.75
C GLU A 310 7.31 -13.71 -17.27
N TYR A 311 6.00 -13.96 -17.32
CA TYR A 311 5.42 -15.19 -17.86
C TYR A 311 5.90 -15.45 -19.28
N TYR A 312 5.72 -14.49 -20.19
CA TYR A 312 6.09 -14.67 -21.59
C TYR A 312 7.61 -14.67 -21.83
N ALA A 313 8.38 -14.00 -20.99
CA ALA A 313 9.84 -14.07 -21.01
C ALA A 313 10.35 -15.48 -20.65
N GLN A 314 9.75 -16.13 -19.66
CA GLN A 314 10.09 -17.49 -19.23
C GLN A 314 9.70 -18.55 -20.28
N HIS A 315 8.57 -18.36 -20.98
CA HIS A 315 8.09 -19.29 -22.01
C HIS A 315 8.70 -19.03 -23.40
N GLY A 316 9.57 -18.02 -23.53
CA GLY A 316 10.27 -17.70 -24.78
C GLY A 316 9.37 -17.19 -25.90
N THR A 317 8.12 -16.84 -25.61
CA THR A 317 7.12 -16.31 -26.55
C THR A 317 6.97 -14.81 -26.33
N ASP A 318 6.78 -14.06 -27.44
CA ASP A 318 6.50 -12.63 -27.39
C ASP A 318 5.15 -12.37 -28.06
N PRO A 319 4.07 -12.22 -27.28
CA PRO A 319 2.73 -12.09 -27.84
C PRO A 319 2.53 -10.81 -28.66
N SER A 320 3.41 -9.83 -28.54
CA SER A 320 3.36 -8.60 -29.34
C SER A 320 3.61 -8.82 -30.83
N LYS A 321 4.13 -10.00 -31.22
CA LYS A 321 4.46 -10.39 -32.59
C LYS A 321 3.39 -11.21 -33.31
N GLU A 322 2.37 -11.66 -32.59
CA GLU A 322 1.23 -12.34 -33.19
C GLU A 322 0.30 -11.33 -33.88
N GLU A 323 0.04 -11.54 -35.18
CA GLU A 323 -0.83 -10.68 -35.97
C GLU A 323 -2.31 -10.84 -35.52
N GLU A 324 -2.96 -9.69 -35.31
CA GLU A 324 -4.40 -9.44 -35.21
C GLU A 324 -5.26 -10.41 -34.35
N VAL A 325 -5.28 -10.14 -33.06
CA VAL A 325 -6.53 -10.33 -32.30
C VAL A 325 -7.39 -9.09 -32.56
N THR A 326 -8.50 -9.28 -33.27
CA THR A 326 -9.54 -8.28 -33.48
C THR A 326 -9.86 -7.58 -32.15
N PRO A 327 -9.90 -6.24 -32.11
CA PRO A 327 -10.26 -5.54 -30.90
C PRO A 327 -11.68 -5.95 -30.53
N ILE A 328 -11.85 -6.59 -29.38
CA ILE A 328 -13.13 -6.66 -28.71
C ILE A 328 -13.42 -5.22 -28.28
N VAL A 329 -14.05 -4.49 -29.15
CA VAL A 329 -14.75 -3.25 -28.81
C VAL A 329 -15.86 -3.68 -27.88
N SER A 330 -15.60 -3.67 -26.59
CA SER A 330 -16.65 -3.54 -25.60
C SER A 330 -17.31 -2.21 -25.92
N SER A 331 -18.40 -2.28 -26.67
CA SER A 331 -19.38 -1.20 -26.80
C SER A 331 -19.98 -0.97 -25.40
N LYS A 332 -19.24 -0.22 -24.57
CA LYS A 332 -19.91 0.56 -23.55
C LYS A 332 -20.60 1.67 -24.32
N GLU A 333 -21.91 1.50 -24.47
CA GLU A 333 -22.81 2.61 -24.73
C GLU A 333 -22.31 3.81 -23.95
N GLU A 334 -22.11 4.91 -24.68
CA GLU A 334 -21.93 6.22 -24.06
C GLU A 334 -23.18 6.48 -23.21
N GLU A 335 -23.14 6.12 -21.94
CA GLU A 335 -24.03 6.72 -20.96
C GLU A 335 -23.80 8.23 -21.07
N LYS A 336 -24.75 8.91 -21.65
CA LYS A 336 -24.89 10.36 -21.58
C LYS A 336 -24.80 10.72 -20.10
N LYS A 337 -23.60 11.13 -19.64
CA LYS A 337 -23.41 11.72 -18.33
C LYS A 337 -24.36 12.90 -18.25
N GLU A 338 -25.41 12.73 -17.48
CA GLU A 338 -26.28 13.82 -17.06
C GLU A 338 -25.39 14.89 -16.45
N ILE A 339 -25.33 16.07 -17.07
CA ILE A 339 -24.57 17.20 -16.56
C ILE A 339 -25.23 17.63 -15.25
N ARG A 340 -24.69 17.17 -14.12
CA ARG A 340 -25.10 17.64 -12.80
C ARG A 340 -24.52 19.03 -12.59
N HIS A 341 -25.34 20.03 -12.65
CA HIS A 341 -24.97 21.40 -12.27
C HIS A 341 -24.71 21.45 -10.76
N GLY A 342 -23.44 21.41 -10.36
CA GLY A 342 -22.98 21.59 -8.97
C GLY A 342 -22.33 22.96 -8.81
N LYS A 343 -22.49 23.58 -7.63
CA LYS A 343 -21.78 24.80 -7.27
C LYS A 343 -20.40 24.41 -6.73
N LEU A 344 -19.32 24.77 -7.44
CA LEU A 344 -17.96 24.63 -6.95
C LEU A 344 -17.57 25.90 -6.19
N VAL A 345 -17.05 25.74 -4.98
CA VAL A 345 -16.50 26.85 -4.18
C VAL A 345 -14.98 26.81 -4.31
N ALA A 346 -14.38 27.91 -4.73
CA ALA A 346 -12.92 28.01 -4.84
C ALA A 346 -12.27 27.96 -3.46
N VAL A 347 -11.18 27.22 -3.35
CA VAL A 347 -10.39 27.07 -2.11
C VAL A 347 -9.44 28.24 -1.86
N ALA A 348 -9.26 29.13 -2.84
CA ALA A 348 -8.43 30.33 -2.75
C ALA A 348 -9.02 31.44 -3.60
N THR A 349 -8.78 32.71 -3.22
CA THR A 349 -9.10 33.86 -4.03
C THR A 349 -8.08 34.00 -5.14
N GLY A 350 -8.53 34.10 -6.40
CA GLY A 350 -7.64 34.20 -7.54
C GLY A 350 -8.36 34.14 -8.88
N LYS A 351 -7.59 34.24 -9.94
CA LYS A 351 -8.11 34.16 -11.31
C LYS A 351 -8.36 32.71 -11.69
N VAL A 352 -9.58 32.41 -12.13
CA VAL A 352 -9.95 31.06 -12.62
C VAL A 352 -9.61 30.98 -14.10
N LEU A 353 -8.83 29.95 -14.46
CA LEU A 353 -8.39 29.68 -15.82
C LEU A 353 -8.86 28.28 -16.26
N ALA A 354 -8.97 28.08 -17.57
CA ALA A 354 -9.21 26.74 -18.10
C ALA A 354 -8.02 25.82 -17.80
N MET A 355 -8.28 24.51 -17.63
CA MET A 355 -7.25 23.51 -17.35
C MET A 355 -6.13 23.50 -18.41
N THR A 356 -6.47 23.79 -19.68
CA THR A 356 -5.53 23.89 -20.79
C THR A 356 -4.48 25.01 -20.63
N GLN A 357 -4.69 25.93 -19.70
CA GLN A 357 -3.76 27.03 -19.39
C GLN A 357 -2.85 26.72 -18.17
N ALA A 358 -2.89 25.49 -17.66
CA ALA A 358 -2.00 25.06 -16.60
C ALA A 358 -0.53 25.08 -17.06
N LYS A 359 0.38 25.43 -16.15
CA LYS A 359 1.84 25.44 -16.44
C LYS A 359 2.43 24.04 -16.55
N ASP A 360 1.80 23.05 -15.94
CA ASP A 360 2.21 21.64 -16.00
C ASP A 360 1.47 20.96 -17.17
N GLU A 361 2.23 20.29 -18.02
CA GLU A 361 1.72 19.66 -19.25
C GLU A 361 0.70 18.54 -18.97
N ALA A 362 0.84 17.80 -17.88
CA ALA A 362 -0.09 16.75 -17.50
C ALA A 362 -1.47 17.31 -17.09
N PHE A 363 -1.50 18.51 -16.52
CA PHE A 363 -2.75 19.22 -16.24
C PHE A 363 -3.29 19.94 -17.48
N ALA A 364 -2.43 20.58 -18.26
CA ALA A 364 -2.84 21.29 -19.48
C ALA A 364 -3.48 20.36 -20.52
N THR A 365 -3.06 19.10 -20.59
CA THR A 365 -3.65 18.07 -21.46
C THR A 365 -4.87 17.39 -20.86
N CYS A 366 -5.34 17.81 -19.68
CA CYS A 366 -6.41 17.14 -18.92
C CYS A 366 -6.15 15.65 -18.62
N ALA A 367 -4.89 15.20 -18.65
CA ALA A 367 -4.50 13.82 -18.43
C ALA A 367 -4.82 13.33 -17.01
N MET A 368 -4.96 14.25 -16.06
CA MET A 368 -5.31 13.96 -14.65
C MET A 368 -6.82 14.11 -14.37
N GLY A 369 -7.62 14.44 -15.38
CA GLY A 369 -9.06 14.68 -15.31
C GLY A 369 -9.43 16.12 -15.62
N ASP A 370 -10.73 16.40 -15.70
CA ASP A 370 -11.27 17.73 -15.95
C ASP A 370 -11.25 18.58 -14.69
N GLY A 371 -11.01 19.89 -14.85
CA GLY A 371 -10.96 20.80 -13.73
C GLY A 371 -10.76 22.26 -14.16
N VAL A 372 -10.44 23.08 -13.18
CA VAL A 372 -10.07 24.49 -13.38
C VAL A 372 -8.75 24.78 -12.67
N VAL A 373 -7.97 25.69 -13.19
CA VAL A 373 -6.76 26.21 -12.57
C VAL A 373 -7.10 27.50 -11.83
N ILE A 374 -6.63 27.64 -10.60
CA ILE A 374 -6.75 28.90 -9.84
C ILE A 374 -5.35 29.49 -9.73
N GLU A 375 -5.16 30.68 -10.29
CA GLU A 375 -3.95 31.49 -10.10
C GLU A 375 -4.22 32.42 -8.90
N PRO A 376 -3.62 32.13 -7.72
CA PRO A 376 -3.94 32.89 -6.51
C PRO A 376 -3.45 34.33 -6.62
N GLU A 377 -4.25 35.28 -6.16
CA GLU A 377 -3.80 36.64 -5.92
C GLU A 377 -2.80 36.60 -4.77
N LYS A 378 -1.67 37.30 -4.92
CA LYS A 378 -0.70 37.43 -3.83
C LYS A 378 -1.38 38.13 -2.65
N GLY A 379 -1.53 37.40 -1.53
CA GLY A 379 -1.90 37.98 -0.26
C GLY A 379 -0.71 38.69 0.38
#